data_4427c38775d87107c23705a312619937
#
_entry.id   4427c38775d87107c23705a312619937
#
_cell.length_a   1.000
_cell.length_b   1.000
_cell.length_c   1.000
_cell.angle_alpha   90.00
_cell.angle_beta   90.00
_cell.angle_gamma   90.00
#
_symmetry.space_group_name_H-M   'P 1'
#
loop_
_entity.id
_entity.type
_entity.pdbx_description
1 polymer ?
#
loop_
_entity_poly.entity_id
_entity_poly.type
_entity_poly.pdbx_seq_one_letter_code
_entity_poly.pdbx_strand_id
1 'polypeptide(L)'
;MNSRFKSRLAAALVAVCCSIPFAHANDVTGAGASFVYPVMSKWSADYRGATGKQVNYQSIGSGGGIAQIKAATVDFGSSDAPLKPEELAKYGLAQFPSVIGGVVPIVNVAGVAPGALKLDGPTLAGIFLGRIARWNDPAIVTLNPGLALPDQKITVVHRSDGSGTTFNFVNYLSKVSPEWKAQVGEGTSVPWPAGIGGKGNEGVTAYVKQVKGGIGYVELSYALQNRLAHASLKNAAGRFVQPSEESFAAAAASADWARSRDFFLVMTNAPGEASWPITATNFILVHKQPKNVAGARNARDFFKWVYANGDAQARELDYVPLPDTLVKQIEAYWAQNLTF
;
A
#
# COMPACT_ATOMS: atom_id res chain seq x y z
N MET A 1 -86.72 27.44 -5.22
CA MET A 1 -86.87 26.12 -4.51
C MET A 1 -85.49 25.55 -4.34
N ASN A 2 -85.11 25.34 -3.09
CA ASN A 2 -83.75 25.04 -2.57
C ASN A 2 -83.13 23.67 -3.07
N SER A 3 -81.84 23.62 -3.26
CA SER A 3 -81.06 22.51 -2.76
C SER A 3 -79.56 22.90 -2.67
N ARG A 4 -79.03 22.86 -1.45
CA ARG A 4 -77.62 23.10 -1.09
C ARG A 4 -76.89 21.82 -1.33
N PHE A 5 -75.84 21.81 -2.19
CA PHE A 5 -74.83 20.78 -2.24
C PHE A 5 -73.60 21.21 -1.47
N LYS A 6 -73.36 20.59 -0.32
CA LYS A 6 -72.16 20.73 0.46
C LYS A 6 -71.10 19.75 -0.09
N SER A 7 -70.11 20.25 -0.78
CA SER A 7 -68.90 19.48 -1.13
C SER A 7 -67.93 19.47 0.05
N ARG A 8 -67.69 18.28 0.58
CA ARG A 8 -66.62 18.03 1.59
C ARG A 8 -65.32 17.82 0.84
N LEU A 9 -64.38 18.76 0.94
CA LEU A 9 -62.97 18.55 0.55
C LEU A 9 -62.31 17.71 1.65
N ALA A 10 -61.94 16.45 1.33
CA ALA A 10 -61.08 15.65 2.15
C ALA A 10 -59.63 15.98 1.78
N ALA A 11 -58.92 16.68 2.68
CA ALA A 11 -57.48 16.89 2.55
C ALA A 11 -56.72 15.60 2.91
N ALA A 12 -56.17 14.90 1.91
CA ALA A 12 -55.27 13.81 2.12
C ALA A 12 -53.86 14.37 2.42
N LEU A 13 -53.45 14.30 3.69
CA LEU A 13 -52.06 14.57 4.09
C LEU A 13 -51.21 13.39 3.67
N VAL A 14 -50.41 13.52 2.60
CA VAL A 14 -49.38 12.57 2.23
C VAL A 14 -48.17 12.86 3.12
N ALA A 15 -47.96 12.06 4.16
CA ALA A 15 -46.74 12.07 4.94
C ALA A 15 -45.62 11.45 4.11
N VAL A 16 -44.78 12.27 3.48
CA VAL A 16 -43.52 11.84 2.88
C VAL A 16 -42.57 11.54 4.02
N CYS A 17 -42.44 10.27 4.39
CA CYS A 17 -41.36 9.78 5.24
C CYS A 17 -40.03 9.92 4.46
N CYS A 18 -39.33 11.05 4.63
CA CYS A 18 -37.94 11.14 4.28
C CYS A 18 -37.15 10.16 5.17
N SER A 19 -36.88 8.98 4.66
CA SER A 19 -35.89 8.08 5.25
C SER A 19 -34.52 8.76 5.12
N ILE A 20 -34.15 9.57 6.13
CA ILE A 20 -32.78 10.03 6.31
C ILE A 20 -31.97 8.76 6.54
N PRO A 21 -30.97 8.44 5.72
CA PRO A 21 -30.06 7.34 6.04
C PRO A 21 -29.38 7.73 7.36
N PHE A 22 -29.73 7.05 8.44
CA PHE A 22 -28.97 7.11 9.68
C PHE A 22 -27.57 6.62 9.32
N ALA A 23 -26.58 7.54 9.26
CA ALA A 23 -25.20 7.15 9.32
C ALA A 23 -25.06 6.29 10.57
N HIS A 24 -24.76 5.00 10.40
CA HIS A 24 -24.64 4.09 11.52
C HIS A 24 -23.45 4.60 12.35
N ALA A 25 -23.68 4.96 13.59
CA ALA A 25 -22.67 5.45 14.54
C ALA A 25 -21.51 4.45 14.79
N ASN A 26 -21.49 3.33 14.06
CA ASN A 26 -20.57 2.23 14.17
C ASN A 26 -19.63 2.08 12.96
N ASP A 27 -19.76 2.92 11.92
CA ASP A 27 -18.90 2.84 10.73
C ASP A 27 -17.51 3.39 11.06
N VAL A 28 -16.50 2.68 10.57
CA VAL A 28 -15.08 3.08 10.68
C VAL A 28 -14.67 3.77 9.40
N THR A 29 -14.02 4.92 9.51
CA THR A 29 -13.47 5.65 8.37
C THR A 29 -11.95 5.56 8.36
N GLY A 30 -11.38 5.16 7.23
CA GLY A 30 -9.94 5.10 7.02
C GLY A 30 -9.52 5.63 5.67
N ALA A 31 -8.29 6.11 5.57
CA ALA A 31 -7.75 6.55 4.30
C ALA A 31 -6.22 6.36 4.24
N GLY A 32 -5.70 6.17 3.03
CA GLY A 32 -4.25 6.13 2.85
C GLY A 32 -3.75 5.25 1.73
N ALA A 33 -2.76 4.44 2.04
CA ALA A 33 -1.98 3.65 1.10
C ALA A 33 -2.83 2.81 0.14
N SER A 34 -2.57 2.93 -1.15
CA SER A 34 -3.13 2.02 -2.16
C SER A 34 -2.46 0.64 -2.11
N PHE A 35 -1.26 0.53 -1.54
CA PHE A 35 -0.54 -0.72 -1.33
C PHE A 35 -1.40 -1.78 -0.61
N VAL A 36 -2.07 -1.40 0.47
CA VAL A 36 -2.88 -2.31 1.30
C VAL A 36 -4.32 -2.46 0.82
N TYR A 37 -4.74 -1.66 -0.18
CA TYR A 37 -6.15 -1.59 -0.58
C TYR A 37 -6.78 -2.93 -0.98
N PRO A 38 -6.11 -3.82 -1.75
CA PRO A 38 -6.67 -5.13 -2.10
C PRO A 38 -7.06 -5.96 -0.87
N VAL A 39 -6.15 -6.12 0.09
CA VAL A 39 -6.41 -6.91 1.30
C VAL A 39 -7.32 -6.16 2.28
N MET A 40 -7.20 -4.83 2.39
CA MET A 40 -8.08 -4.00 3.22
C MET A 40 -9.54 -4.12 2.79
N SER A 41 -9.81 -4.15 1.48
CA SER A 41 -11.15 -4.34 0.93
C SER A 41 -11.74 -5.70 1.31
N LYS A 42 -10.93 -6.76 1.25
CA LYS A 42 -11.33 -8.11 1.62
C LYS A 42 -11.60 -8.21 3.13
N TRP A 43 -10.69 -7.73 3.96
CA TRP A 43 -10.89 -7.66 5.41
C TRP A 43 -12.14 -6.87 5.81
N SER A 44 -12.39 -5.74 5.14
CA SER A 44 -13.57 -4.90 5.41
C SER A 44 -14.87 -5.63 5.09
N ALA A 45 -14.90 -6.37 3.98
CA ALA A 45 -16.07 -7.16 3.58
C ALA A 45 -16.35 -8.31 4.57
N ASP A 46 -15.31 -9.06 4.96
CA ASP A 46 -15.43 -10.20 5.87
C ASP A 46 -15.76 -9.73 7.30
N TYR A 47 -15.15 -8.62 7.75
CA TYR A 47 -15.49 -7.99 9.03
C TYR A 47 -16.95 -7.55 9.10
N ARG A 48 -17.46 -6.96 8.02
CA ARG A 48 -18.88 -6.60 7.92
C ARG A 48 -19.77 -7.84 8.00
N GLY A 49 -19.40 -8.92 7.30
CA GLY A 49 -20.13 -10.21 7.36
C GLY A 49 -20.17 -10.80 8.77
N ALA A 50 -19.06 -10.73 9.50
CA ALA A 50 -18.92 -11.30 10.83
C ALA A 50 -19.54 -10.43 11.95
N THR A 51 -19.52 -9.10 11.81
CA THR A 51 -19.85 -8.17 12.91
C THR A 51 -21.01 -7.21 12.62
N GLY A 52 -21.42 -7.09 11.35
CA GLY A 52 -22.37 -6.07 10.89
C GLY A 52 -21.80 -4.64 10.82
N LYS A 53 -20.54 -4.41 11.28
CA LYS A 53 -19.88 -3.10 11.25
C LYS A 53 -19.22 -2.86 9.90
N GLN A 54 -19.27 -1.63 9.39
CA GLN A 54 -18.70 -1.26 8.10
C GLN A 54 -17.38 -0.51 8.28
N VAL A 55 -16.40 -0.79 7.41
CA VAL A 55 -15.16 -0.06 7.28
C VAL A 55 -15.12 0.61 5.90
N ASN A 56 -15.07 1.93 5.90
CA ASN A 56 -15.03 2.75 4.69
C ASN A 56 -13.59 3.23 4.49
N TYR A 57 -12.83 2.53 3.64
CA TYR A 57 -11.43 2.86 3.35
C TYR A 57 -11.28 3.56 2.01
N GLN A 58 -10.55 4.69 2.00
CA GLN A 58 -10.24 5.46 0.79
C GLN A 58 -8.79 5.26 0.37
N SER A 59 -8.58 4.64 -0.80
CA SER A 59 -7.26 4.47 -1.43
C SER A 59 -6.81 5.78 -2.07
N ILE A 60 -6.11 6.64 -1.32
CA ILE A 60 -5.69 7.98 -1.75
C ILE A 60 -4.17 8.22 -1.67
N GLY A 61 -3.41 7.15 -1.40
CA GLY A 61 -1.97 7.17 -1.17
C GLY A 61 -1.59 7.51 0.26
N SER A 62 -0.40 7.04 0.67
CA SER A 62 0.12 7.22 2.05
C SER A 62 0.16 8.68 2.48
N GLY A 63 0.58 9.59 1.59
CA GLY A 63 0.60 11.02 1.88
C GLY A 63 -0.78 11.59 2.20
N GLY A 64 -1.81 11.16 1.46
CA GLY A 64 -3.20 11.53 1.71
C GLY A 64 -3.70 10.98 3.05
N GLY A 65 -3.40 9.72 3.38
CA GLY A 65 -3.75 9.10 4.66
C GLY A 65 -3.09 9.79 5.85
N ILE A 66 -1.80 10.08 5.75
CA ILE A 66 -1.06 10.85 6.77
C ILE A 66 -1.67 12.24 6.97
N ALA A 67 -2.03 12.94 5.89
CA ALA A 67 -2.64 14.27 5.97
C ALA A 67 -4.01 14.21 6.66
N GLN A 68 -4.86 13.24 6.30
CA GLN A 68 -6.20 13.11 6.88
C GLN A 68 -6.17 12.72 8.36
N ILE A 69 -5.31 11.78 8.76
CA ILE A 69 -5.21 11.42 10.19
C ILE A 69 -4.64 12.58 11.03
N LYS A 70 -3.65 13.32 10.53
CA LYS A 70 -3.15 14.53 11.20
C LYS A 70 -4.23 15.61 11.37
N ALA A 71 -5.12 15.74 10.39
CA ALA A 71 -6.28 16.65 10.43
C ALA A 71 -7.46 16.09 11.27
N ALA A 72 -7.38 14.85 11.75
CA ALA A 72 -8.44 14.14 12.48
C ALA A 72 -9.78 14.06 11.70
N THR A 73 -9.69 13.84 10.37
CA THR A 73 -10.86 13.68 9.48
C THR A 73 -11.23 12.22 9.23
N VAL A 74 -10.40 11.29 9.69
CA VAL A 74 -10.62 9.83 9.63
C VAL A 74 -10.27 9.21 10.97
N ASP A 75 -10.79 8.02 11.25
CA ASP A 75 -10.53 7.27 12.48
C ASP A 75 -9.16 6.59 12.44
N PHE A 76 -8.68 6.21 11.23
CA PHE A 76 -7.31 5.73 11.03
C PHE A 76 -6.73 6.20 9.70
N GLY A 77 -5.43 6.43 9.69
CA GLY A 77 -4.62 6.61 8.48
C GLY A 77 -3.86 5.33 8.14
N SER A 78 -3.46 5.15 6.88
CA SER A 78 -2.64 4.03 6.44
C SER A 78 -1.48 4.52 5.58
N SER A 79 -0.26 3.98 5.84
CA SER A 79 0.96 4.38 5.13
C SER A 79 1.97 3.24 5.06
N ASP A 80 2.65 3.07 3.92
CA ASP A 80 3.78 2.15 3.78
C ASP A 80 5.13 2.85 4.02
N ALA A 81 5.08 4.15 4.34
CA ALA A 81 6.20 4.91 4.86
C ALA A 81 5.96 5.15 6.36
N PRO A 82 6.77 4.57 7.25
CA PRO A 82 6.59 4.79 8.69
C PRO A 82 6.88 6.25 9.04
N LEU A 83 6.09 6.83 9.94
CA LEU A 83 6.37 8.11 10.54
C LEU A 83 7.45 7.96 11.61
N LYS A 84 8.36 8.92 11.67
CA LYS A 84 9.38 8.96 12.74
C LYS A 84 8.73 9.18 14.10
N PRO A 85 9.31 8.64 15.20
CA PRO A 85 8.77 8.80 16.55
C PRO A 85 8.52 10.26 16.95
N GLU A 86 9.39 11.19 16.50
CA GLU A 86 9.26 12.62 16.77
C GLU A 86 8.04 13.22 16.07
N GLU A 87 7.75 12.74 14.86
CA GLU A 87 6.57 13.15 14.10
C GLU A 87 5.27 12.60 14.70
N LEU A 88 5.27 11.33 15.12
CA LEU A 88 4.16 10.74 15.85
C LEU A 88 3.86 11.51 17.14
N ALA A 89 4.88 11.83 17.92
CA ALA A 89 4.75 12.61 19.16
C ALA A 89 4.16 13.99 18.90
N LYS A 90 4.64 14.69 17.84
CA LYS A 90 4.16 16.03 17.46
C LYS A 90 2.67 16.08 17.20
N TYR A 91 2.11 15.02 16.60
CA TYR A 91 0.68 14.97 16.23
C TYR A 91 -0.17 14.11 17.16
N GLY A 92 0.41 13.59 18.25
CA GLY A 92 -0.30 12.72 19.21
C GLY A 92 -0.77 11.40 18.58
N LEU A 93 0.00 10.86 17.62
CA LEU A 93 -0.32 9.65 16.90
C LEU A 93 0.40 8.43 17.49
N ALA A 94 -0.25 7.29 17.41
CA ALA A 94 0.33 5.96 17.55
C ALA A 94 0.43 5.33 16.15
N GLN A 95 1.44 4.46 15.96
CA GLN A 95 1.68 3.73 14.73
C GLN A 95 1.89 2.26 15.03
N PHE A 96 1.35 1.39 14.20
CA PHE A 96 1.57 -0.06 14.29
C PHE A 96 1.45 -0.73 12.92
N PRO A 97 2.18 -1.83 12.65
CA PRO A 97 2.09 -2.56 11.39
C PRO A 97 0.74 -3.27 11.23
N SER A 98 0.26 -3.42 9.99
CA SER A 98 -0.96 -4.17 9.66
C SER A 98 -0.66 -5.44 8.86
N VAL A 99 0.21 -5.36 7.87
CA VAL A 99 0.57 -6.47 6.97
C VAL A 99 1.88 -6.14 6.27
N ILE A 100 2.56 -7.17 5.79
CA ILE A 100 3.79 -7.05 5.00
C ILE A 100 3.50 -7.49 3.56
N GLY A 101 4.16 -6.90 2.58
CA GLY A 101 4.06 -7.25 1.17
C GLY A 101 5.30 -6.82 0.40
N GLY A 102 5.26 -6.91 -0.93
CA GLY A 102 6.38 -6.57 -1.79
C GLY A 102 6.06 -5.52 -2.84
N VAL A 103 6.97 -4.57 -3.02
CA VAL A 103 6.96 -3.67 -4.18
C VAL A 103 7.70 -4.36 -5.32
N VAL A 104 7.05 -4.49 -6.47
CA VAL A 104 7.59 -5.23 -7.62
C VAL A 104 7.67 -4.36 -8.86
N PRO A 105 8.78 -4.39 -9.61
CA PRO A 105 8.84 -3.79 -10.93
C PRO A 105 7.93 -4.56 -11.89
N ILE A 106 7.02 -3.86 -12.56
CA ILE A 106 6.12 -4.41 -13.58
C ILE A 106 6.49 -3.87 -14.95
N VAL A 107 6.35 -4.70 -15.98
CA VAL A 107 6.75 -4.34 -17.35
C VAL A 107 5.70 -4.72 -18.39
N ASN A 108 5.69 -3.99 -19.50
CA ASN A 108 4.89 -4.29 -20.69
C ASN A 108 5.82 -4.44 -21.90
N VAL A 109 6.50 -5.58 -21.97
CA VAL A 109 7.46 -5.91 -23.05
C VAL A 109 7.02 -7.20 -23.72
N ALA A 110 6.89 -7.19 -25.03
CA ALA A 110 6.48 -8.36 -25.80
C ALA A 110 7.45 -9.53 -25.60
N GLY A 111 6.91 -10.73 -25.33
CA GLY A 111 7.73 -11.93 -25.12
C GLY A 111 8.32 -12.07 -23.72
N VAL A 112 8.09 -11.12 -22.83
CA VAL A 112 8.54 -11.21 -21.42
C VAL A 112 7.40 -11.77 -20.55
N ALA A 113 7.58 -12.99 -20.05
CA ALA A 113 6.65 -13.60 -19.11
C ALA A 113 6.89 -13.09 -17.66
N PRO A 114 5.90 -13.24 -16.75
CA PRO A 114 6.09 -12.97 -15.32
C PRO A 114 7.35 -13.67 -14.77
N GLY A 115 8.21 -12.92 -14.09
CA GLY A 115 9.45 -13.42 -13.49
C GLY A 115 10.59 -13.71 -14.44
N ALA A 116 10.39 -13.67 -15.77
CA ALA A 116 11.45 -14.00 -16.74
C ALA A 116 12.52 -12.90 -16.81
N LEU A 117 12.14 -11.62 -16.67
CA LEU A 117 13.07 -10.50 -16.69
C LEU A 117 13.83 -10.42 -15.37
N LYS A 118 15.16 -10.42 -15.45
CA LYS A 118 16.07 -10.27 -14.30
C LYS A 118 16.66 -8.85 -14.30
N LEU A 119 16.56 -8.17 -13.17
CA LEU A 119 17.17 -6.86 -12.96
C LEU A 119 17.97 -6.88 -11.65
N ASP A 120 19.09 -6.15 -11.62
CA ASP A 120 19.77 -5.83 -10.37
C ASP A 120 19.51 -4.36 -9.96
N GLY A 121 19.92 -4.02 -8.77
CA GLY A 121 19.69 -2.68 -8.22
C GLY A 121 20.27 -1.54 -9.08
N PRO A 122 21.55 -1.61 -9.50
CA PRO A 122 22.14 -0.60 -10.38
C PRO A 122 21.43 -0.44 -11.72
N THR A 123 21.06 -1.54 -12.36
CA THR A 123 20.33 -1.51 -13.65
C THR A 123 18.94 -0.90 -13.46
N LEU A 124 18.21 -1.29 -12.42
CA LEU A 124 16.89 -0.73 -12.10
C LEU A 124 17.00 0.78 -11.83
N ALA A 125 17.98 1.22 -11.05
CA ALA A 125 18.23 2.64 -10.79
C ALA A 125 18.58 3.39 -12.08
N GLY A 126 19.41 2.82 -12.96
CA GLY A 126 19.77 3.38 -14.27
C GLY A 126 18.56 3.61 -15.19
N ILE A 127 17.60 2.68 -15.18
CA ILE A 127 16.34 2.81 -15.90
C ILE A 127 15.53 4.00 -15.37
N PHE A 128 15.32 4.08 -14.06
CA PHE A 128 14.53 5.16 -13.46
C PHE A 128 15.23 6.53 -13.45
N LEU A 129 16.57 6.56 -13.56
CA LEU A 129 17.34 7.78 -13.84
C LEU A 129 17.26 8.21 -15.34
N GLY A 130 16.71 7.38 -16.22
CA GLY A 130 16.69 7.62 -17.67
C GLY A 130 18.05 7.40 -18.36
N ARG A 131 19.04 6.78 -17.67
CA ARG A 131 20.34 6.43 -18.23
C ARG A 131 20.24 5.22 -19.15
N ILE A 132 19.44 4.24 -18.77
CA ILE A 132 19.11 3.06 -19.57
C ILE A 132 17.74 3.32 -20.20
N ALA A 133 17.73 3.61 -21.51
CA ALA A 133 16.55 4.09 -22.22
C ALA A 133 15.92 3.07 -23.17
N ARG A 134 16.53 1.89 -23.35
CA ARG A 134 16.06 0.85 -24.28
C ARG A 134 16.14 -0.54 -23.64
N TRP A 135 15.21 -1.41 -24.00
CA TRP A 135 15.18 -2.77 -23.45
C TRP A 135 16.34 -3.66 -23.88
N ASN A 136 16.91 -3.41 -25.05
CA ASN A 136 18.11 -4.13 -25.54
C ASN A 136 19.44 -3.49 -25.08
N ASP A 137 19.42 -2.62 -24.07
CA ASP A 137 20.63 -2.06 -23.47
C ASP A 137 21.54 -3.19 -22.95
N PRO A 138 22.86 -3.14 -23.18
CA PRO A 138 23.82 -4.16 -22.72
C PRO A 138 23.71 -4.48 -21.22
N ALA A 139 23.42 -3.48 -20.37
CA ALA A 139 23.25 -3.70 -18.94
C ALA A 139 22.08 -4.63 -18.62
N ILE A 140 20.98 -4.55 -19.39
CA ILE A 140 19.83 -5.45 -19.23
C ILE A 140 20.12 -6.82 -19.87
N VAL A 141 20.62 -6.80 -21.11
CA VAL A 141 20.88 -8.04 -21.90
C VAL A 141 21.84 -8.97 -21.18
N THR A 142 22.90 -8.44 -20.57
CA THR A 142 23.90 -9.24 -19.82
C THR A 142 23.29 -9.98 -18.63
N LEU A 143 22.27 -9.41 -17.99
CA LEU A 143 21.55 -10.05 -16.88
C LEU A 143 20.55 -11.12 -17.37
N ASN A 144 20.21 -11.12 -18.67
CA ASN A 144 19.13 -11.91 -19.26
C ASN A 144 19.60 -12.75 -20.46
N PRO A 145 20.62 -13.59 -20.33
CA PRO A 145 21.06 -14.43 -21.43
C PRO A 145 19.91 -15.34 -21.89
N GLY A 146 19.66 -15.32 -23.20
CA GLY A 146 18.58 -16.11 -23.81
C GLY A 146 17.19 -15.47 -23.84
N LEU A 147 16.99 -14.33 -23.19
CA LEU A 147 15.74 -13.55 -23.31
C LEU A 147 15.86 -12.57 -24.49
N ALA A 148 15.00 -12.72 -25.49
CA ALA A 148 14.97 -11.81 -26.64
C ALA A 148 14.33 -10.47 -26.22
N LEU A 149 15.17 -9.49 -25.93
CA LEU A 149 14.72 -8.14 -25.57
C LEU A 149 14.70 -7.25 -26.83
N PRO A 150 13.57 -6.56 -27.11
CA PRO A 150 13.43 -5.78 -28.33
C PRO A 150 14.24 -4.47 -28.28
N ASP A 151 14.62 -3.96 -29.45
CA ASP A 151 15.10 -2.58 -29.59
C ASP A 151 13.93 -1.60 -29.43
N GLN A 152 13.44 -1.46 -28.21
CA GLN A 152 12.27 -0.67 -27.84
C GLN A 152 12.63 0.32 -26.73
N LYS A 153 12.13 1.55 -26.86
CA LYS A 153 12.28 2.58 -25.83
C LYS A 153 11.59 2.15 -24.53
N ILE A 154 12.26 2.38 -23.40
CA ILE A 154 11.69 2.23 -22.06
C ILE A 154 10.89 3.50 -21.73
N THR A 155 9.66 3.32 -21.26
CA THR A 155 8.85 4.40 -20.68
C THR A 155 8.66 4.13 -19.21
N VAL A 156 9.26 4.93 -18.36
CA VAL A 156 9.10 4.86 -16.91
C VAL A 156 7.72 5.36 -16.52
N VAL A 157 7.04 4.61 -15.63
CA VAL A 157 5.79 5.01 -15.00
C VAL A 157 6.02 5.04 -13.49
N HIS A 158 5.85 6.22 -12.90
CA HIS A 158 6.04 6.44 -11.46
C HIS A 158 4.76 6.93 -10.79
N ARG A 159 4.76 7.06 -9.48
CA ARG A 159 3.62 7.62 -8.72
C ARG A 159 3.58 9.14 -8.86
N SER A 160 2.37 9.68 -8.99
CA SER A 160 2.11 11.13 -9.03
C SER A 160 1.56 11.68 -7.71
N ASP A 161 1.24 10.81 -6.75
CA ASP A 161 0.74 11.13 -5.42
C ASP A 161 1.79 10.84 -4.34
N GLY A 162 1.58 11.32 -3.12
CA GLY A 162 2.39 10.96 -1.96
C GLY A 162 2.23 9.48 -1.61
N SER A 163 3.25 8.67 -1.87
CA SER A 163 3.17 7.22 -1.93
C SER A 163 4.19 6.52 -1.02
N GLY A 164 3.70 5.63 -0.16
CA GLY A 164 4.57 4.72 0.59
C GLY A 164 5.21 3.64 -0.28
N THR A 165 4.53 3.21 -1.36
CA THR A 165 5.12 2.34 -2.38
C THR A 165 6.34 3.01 -3.01
N THR A 166 6.22 4.30 -3.37
CA THR A 166 7.37 5.11 -3.81
C THR A 166 8.46 5.17 -2.75
N PHE A 167 8.11 5.46 -1.49
CA PHE A 167 9.08 5.54 -0.40
C PHE A 167 9.94 4.28 -0.31
N ASN A 168 9.33 3.09 -0.30
CA ASN A 168 10.08 1.82 -0.23
C ASN A 168 10.90 1.59 -1.51
N PHE A 169 10.37 1.89 -2.67
CA PHE A 169 11.07 1.74 -3.94
C PHE A 169 12.32 2.64 -4.01
N VAL A 170 12.19 3.94 -3.72
CA VAL A 170 13.32 4.87 -3.80
C VAL A 170 14.31 4.73 -2.64
N ASN A 171 13.87 4.25 -1.46
CA ASN A 171 14.76 3.86 -0.37
C ASN A 171 15.65 2.67 -0.79
N TYR A 172 15.07 1.67 -1.48
CA TYR A 172 15.87 0.59 -2.08
C TYR A 172 16.86 1.13 -3.11
N LEU A 173 16.40 1.97 -4.06
CA LEU A 173 17.29 2.54 -5.08
C LEU A 173 18.44 3.36 -4.46
N SER A 174 18.17 4.08 -3.38
CA SER A 174 19.21 4.85 -2.64
C SER A 174 20.24 3.93 -1.96
N LYS A 175 19.83 2.73 -1.53
CA LYS A 175 20.74 1.75 -0.93
C LYS A 175 21.66 1.08 -1.95
N VAL A 176 21.21 0.93 -3.21
CA VAL A 176 21.92 0.16 -4.24
C VAL A 176 22.55 1.02 -5.34
N SER A 177 22.27 2.34 -5.35
CA SER A 177 22.82 3.28 -6.33
C SER A 177 23.21 4.59 -5.66
N PRO A 178 24.53 4.87 -5.50
CA PRO A 178 25.01 6.16 -5.02
C PRO A 178 24.57 7.33 -5.90
N GLU A 179 24.47 7.11 -7.21
CA GLU A 179 23.99 8.13 -8.15
C GLU A 179 22.53 8.50 -7.88
N TRP A 180 21.64 7.49 -7.70
CA TRP A 180 20.25 7.73 -7.32
C TRP A 180 20.16 8.54 -6.02
N LYS A 181 20.90 8.09 -5.00
CA LYS A 181 20.90 8.74 -3.68
C LYS A 181 21.31 10.21 -3.76
N ALA A 182 22.30 10.52 -4.59
CA ALA A 182 22.81 11.90 -4.74
C ALA A 182 21.88 12.80 -5.57
N GLN A 183 21.24 12.26 -6.62
CA GLN A 183 20.46 13.07 -7.56
C GLN A 183 18.98 13.17 -7.20
N VAL A 184 18.40 12.11 -6.65
CA VAL A 184 16.95 11.99 -6.40
C VAL A 184 16.63 11.84 -4.92
N GLY A 185 17.34 10.97 -4.20
CA GLY A 185 17.15 10.73 -2.77
C GLY A 185 15.94 9.86 -2.46
N GLU A 186 15.33 10.11 -1.31
CA GLU A 186 14.28 9.30 -0.70
C GLU A 186 13.08 10.16 -0.29
N GLY A 187 11.88 9.58 -0.32
CA GLY A 187 10.65 10.24 0.12
C GLY A 187 9.39 9.58 -0.41
N THR A 188 8.24 10.01 0.09
CA THR A 188 6.93 9.59 -0.46
C THR A 188 6.62 10.27 -1.79
N SER A 189 7.36 11.34 -2.12
CA SER A 189 7.36 12.05 -3.39
C SER A 189 8.77 12.55 -3.64
N VAL A 190 9.27 12.34 -4.85
CA VAL A 190 10.63 12.73 -5.27
C VAL A 190 10.60 13.41 -6.63
N PRO A 191 11.62 14.21 -7.00
CA PRO A 191 11.74 14.82 -8.33
C PRO A 191 12.16 13.74 -9.34
N TRP A 192 11.19 13.09 -9.97
CA TRP A 192 11.46 12.03 -10.97
C TRP A 192 12.23 12.54 -12.17
N PRO A 193 13.39 11.93 -12.51
CA PRO A 193 14.20 12.39 -13.66
C PRO A 193 13.54 12.10 -15.00
N ALA A 194 12.69 11.07 -15.08
CA ALA A 194 12.05 10.61 -16.30
C ALA A 194 10.71 9.95 -16.03
N GLY A 195 9.86 9.89 -17.03
CA GLY A 195 8.63 9.09 -16.99
C GLY A 195 7.35 9.91 -16.93
N ILE A 196 6.26 9.18 -16.69
CA ILE A 196 4.90 9.71 -16.53
C ILE A 196 4.32 9.29 -15.19
N GLY A 197 3.48 10.14 -14.60
CA GLY A 197 2.89 9.91 -13.28
C GLY A 197 1.55 9.19 -13.32
N GLY A 198 1.40 8.10 -12.56
CA GLY A 198 0.14 7.41 -12.30
C GLY A 198 -0.31 7.59 -10.85
N LYS A 199 -1.60 7.88 -10.61
CA LYS A 199 -2.16 8.01 -9.26
C LYS A 199 -2.47 6.63 -8.67
N GLY A 200 -1.95 6.36 -7.47
CA GLY A 200 -2.11 5.06 -6.81
C GLY A 200 -1.36 3.92 -7.49
N ASN A 201 -1.37 2.72 -6.90
CA ASN A 201 -0.93 1.51 -7.57
C ASN A 201 -1.80 1.22 -8.81
N GLU A 202 -3.08 1.55 -8.74
CA GLU A 202 -4.07 1.44 -9.81
C GLU A 202 -3.64 2.21 -11.06
N GLY A 203 -3.25 3.48 -10.91
CA GLY A 203 -2.85 4.34 -12.03
C GLY A 203 -1.53 3.90 -12.66
N VAL A 204 -0.54 3.48 -11.86
CA VAL A 204 0.72 2.91 -12.38
C VAL A 204 0.44 1.63 -13.17
N THR A 205 -0.37 0.72 -12.61
CA THR A 205 -0.79 -0.53 -13.28
C THR A 205 -1.46 -0.24 -14.62
N ALA A 206 -2.42 0.69 -14.66
CA ALA A 206 -3.15 1.05 -15.87
C ALA A 206 -2.21 1.61 -16.96
N TYR A 207 -1.31 2.52 -16.61
CA TYR A 207 -0.36 3.08 -17.58
C TYR A 207 0.63 2.04 -18.10
N VAL A 208 1.23 1.22 -17.25
CA VAL A 208 2.15 0.17 -17.70
C VAL A 208 1.43 -0.81 -18.64
N LYS A 209 0.19 -1.19 -18.33
CA LYS A 209 -0.61 -2.07 -19.18
C LYS A 209 -0.86 -1.48 -20.58
N GLN A 210 -1.03 -0.18 -20.70
CA GLN A 210 -1.32 0.51 -21.96
C GLN A 210 -0.06 0.89 -22.75
N VAL A 211 1.03 1.22 -22.06
CA VAL A 211 2.25 1.75 -22.70
C VAL A 211 3.18 0.59 -23.05
N LYS A 212 3.32 0.30 -24.36
CA LYS A 212 4.30 -0.67 -24.86
C LYS A 212 5.73 -0.23 -24.50
N GLY A 213 6.50 -1.14 -23.91
CA GLY A 213 7.84 -0.84 -23.39
C GLY A 213 7.81 -0.12 -22.03
N GLY A 214 6.63 -0.06 -21.37
CA GLY A 214 6.47 0.54 -20.07
C GLY A 214 7.13 -0.28 -18.96
N ILE A 215 7.68 0.40 -17.96
CA ILE A 215 8.11 -0.14 -16.67
C ILE A 215 7.56 0.74 -15.55
N GLY A 216 7.05 0.14 -14.51
CA GLY A 216 6.60 0.81 -13.29
C GLY A 216 6.89 -0.04 -12.07
N TYR A 217 6.39 0.37 -10.92
CA TYR A 217 6.48 -0.38 -9.67
C TYR A 217 5.15 -0.31 -8.92
N VAL A 218 4.69 -1.44 -8.41
CA VAL A 218 3.43 -1.58 -7.69
C VAL A 218 3.59 -2.63 -6.57
N GLU A 219 2.61 -2.73 -5.71
CA GLU A 219 2.47 -3.88 -4.82
C GLU A 219 2.10 -5.13 -5.65
N LEU A 220 2.56 -6.32 -5.22
CA LEU A 220 2.50 -7.57 -6.00
C LEU A 220 1.08 -7.94 -6.44
N SER A 221 0.07 -7.82 -5.57
CA SER A 221 -1.29 -8.22 -5.92
C SER A 221 -1.85 -7.46 -7.13
N TYR A 222 -1.44 -6.20 -7.33
CA TYR A 222 -1.81 -5.44 -8.53
C TYR A 222 -1.21 -6.03 -9.81
N ALA A 223 0.03 -6.52 -9.76
CA ALA A 223 0.68 -7.19 -10.88
C ALA A 223 -0.06 -8.48 -11.25
N LEU A 224 -0.37 -9.31 -10.25
CA LEU A 224 -1.02 -10.61 -10.42
C LEU A 224 -2.46 -10.47 -10.90
N GLN A 225 -3.28 -9.63 -10.25
CA GLN A 225 -4.68 -9.41 -10.63
C GLN A 225 -4.82 -8.85 -12.05
N ASN A 226 -3.84 -8.06 -12.51
CA ASN A 226 -3.82 -7.48 -13.86
C ASN A 226 -3.05 -8.31 -14.87
N ARG A 227 -2.47 -9.46 -14.47
CA ARG A 227 -1.67 -10.37 -15.31
C ARG A 227 -0.51 -9.63 -16.00
N LEU A 228 0.13 -8.72 -15.28
CA LEU A 228 1.31 -8.01 -15.77
C LEU A 228 2.57 -8.82 -15.48
N ALA A 229 3.50 -8.78 -16.44
CA ALA A 229 4.83 -9.32 -16.21
C ALA A 229 5.54 -8.48 -15.15
N HIS A 230 6.19 -9.16 -14.20
CA HIS A 230 7.02 -8.56 -13.17
C HIS A 230 8.44 -9.11 -13.26
N ALA A 231 9.42 -8.36 -12.77
CA ALA A 231 10.82 -8.77 -12.81
C ALA A 231 11.20 -9.58 -11.57
N SER A 232 12.19 -10.48 -11.75
CA SER A 232 13.01 -11.00 -10.67
C SER A 232 14.07 -9.98 -10.30
N LEU A 233 14.36 -9.79 -9.02
CA LEU A 233 15.40 -8.87 -8.56
C LEU A 233 16.58 -9.60 -7.91
N LYS A 234 17.77 -9.09 -8.18
CA LYS A 234 18.98 -9.53 -7.47
C LYS A 234 19.01 -8.92 -6.08
N ASN A 235 19.04 -9.76 -5.05
CA ASN A 235 19.03 -9.34 -3.65
C ASN A 235 20.46 -9.09 -3.10
N ALA A 236 20.53 -8.66 -1.83
CA ALA A 236 21.79 -8.37 -1.13
C ALA A 236 22.75 -9.57 -1.06
N ALA A 237 22.24 -10.81 -1.10
CA ALA A 237 23.03 -12.02 -1.15
C ALA A 237 23.51 -12.40 -2.58
N GLY A 238 23.20 -11.58 -3.59
CA GLY A 238 23.56 -11.81 -5.00
C GLY A 238 22.70 -12.84 -5.73
N ARG A 239 21.57 -13.26 -5.15
CA ARG A 239 20.61 -14.19 -5.74
C ARG A 239 19.50 -13.46 -6.47
N PHE A 240 19.08 -13.97 -7.65
CA PHE A 240 17.85 -13.53 -8.27
C PHE A 240 16.66 -14.20 -7.60
N VAL A 241 15.75 -13.39 -7.05
CA VAL A 241 14.58 -13.82 -6.29
C VAL A 241 13.30 -13.40 -7.02
N GLN A 242 12.30 -14.27 -7.01
CA GLN A 242 10.94 -13.97 -7.45
C GLN A 242 10.17 -13.32 -6.29
N PRO A 243 9.28 -12.35 -6.58
CA PRO A 243 8.39 -11.83 -5.56
C PRO A 243 7.32 -12.88 -5.21
N SER A 244 7.19 -13.19 -3.93
CA SER A 244 6.18 -14.10 -3.39
C SER A 244 6.02 -13.87 -1.89
N GLU A 245 4.95 -14.44 -1.29
CA GLU A 245 4.77 -14.42 0.16
C GLU A 245 6.02 -14.94 0.89
N GLU A 246 6.61 -16.05 0.44
CA GLU A 246 7.77 -16.65 1.06
C GLU A 246 9.00 -15.73 1.00
N SER A 247 9.21 -15.04 -0.12
CA SER A 247 10.36 -14.13 -0.25
C SER A 247 10.21 -12.86 0.55
N PHE A 248 8.97 -12.39 0.76
CA PHE A 248 8.66 -11.28 1.65
C PHE A 248 8.80 -11.71 3.12
N ALA A 249 8.34 -12.91 3.47
CA ALA A 249 8.51 -13.48 4.80
C ALA A 249 9.99 -13.69 5.15
N ALA A 250 10.80 -14.13 4.18
CA ALA A 250 12.26 -14.27 4.36
C ALA A 250 12.93 -12.92 4.67
N ALA A 251 12.53 -11.85 3.99
CA ALA A 251 13.02 -10.50 4.30
C ALA A 251 12.54 -10.02 5.69
N ALA A 252 11.28 -10.26 6.02
CA ALA A 252 10.68 -9.88 7.30
C ALA A 252 11.29 -10.62 8.50
N ALA A 253 11.80 -11.83 8.31
CA ALA A 253 12.46 -12.60 9.37
C ALA A 253 13.71 -11.90 9.94
N SER A 254 14.33 -10.97 9.19
CA SER A 254 15.46 -10.18 9.66
C SER A 254 15.06 -8.92 10.42
N ALA A 255 13.76 -8.63 10.55
CA ALA A 255 13.25 -7.40 11.14
C ALA A 255 13.29 -7.44 12.67
N ASP A 256 14.02 -6.51 13.30
CA ASP A 256 14.08 -6.37 14.77
C ASP A 256 12.99 -5.40 15.27
N TRP A 257 11.76 -5.91 15.32
CA TRP A 257 10.60 -5.14 15.80
C TRP A 257 10.71 -4.77 17.28
N ALA A 258 11.35 -5.61 18.09
CA ALA A 258 11.48 -5.39 19.53
C ALA A 258 12.30 -4.14 19.87
N ARG A 259 13.27 -3.78 19.01
CA ARG A 259 14.10 -2.59 19.18
C ARG A 259 13.59 -1.38 18.40
N SER A 260 12.52 -1.53 17.61
CA SER A 260 11.99 -0.46 16.77
C SER A 260 10.97 0.39 17.53
N ARG A 261 11.42 1.57 17.98
CA ARG A 261 10.54 2.52 18.67
C ARG A 261 9.37 2.91 17.78
N ASP A 262 8.15 2.83 18.31
CA ASP A 262 6.90 3.07 17.59
C ASP A 262 6.82 2.31 16.25
N PHE A 263 7.41 1.10 16.19
CA PHE A 263 7.50 0.24 15.00
C PHE A 263 8.16 0.91 13.78
N PHE A 264 9.02 1.92 13.97
CA PHE A 264 9.72 2.58 12.86
C PHE A 264 10.78 1.63 12.27
N LEU A 265 10.43 0.95 11.19
CA LEU A 265 11.29 -0.03 10.52
C LEU A 265 11.05 -0.05 9.01
N VAL A 266 12.15 -0.15 8.22
CA VAL A 266 12.15 -0.22 6.76
C VAL A 266 12.94 -1.45 6.33
N MET A 267 12.30 -2.40 5.64
CA MET A 267 12.86 -3.73 5.33
C MET A 267 13.50 -3.83 3.94
N THR A 268 13.67 -2.73 3.22
CA THR A 268 14.28 -2.76 1.89
C THR A 268 15.75 -3.20 1.94
N ASN A 269 16.16 -4.00 0.97
CA ASN A 269 17.49 -4.61 0.87
C ASN A 269 17.88 -5.45 2.09
N ALA A 270 16.89 -6.15 2.67
CA ALA A 270 17.10 -7.06 3.79
C ALA A 270 18.10 -8.19 3.43
N PRO A 271 18.88 -8.66 4.41
CA PRO A 271 19.79 -9.77 4.20
C PRO A 271 19.04 -11.10 3.98
N GLY A 272 19.73 -12.11 3.47
CA GLY A 272 19.21 -13.46 3.25
C GLY A 272 19.12 -13.86 1.79
N GLU A 273 19.39 -15.12 1.50
CA GLU A 273 19.44 -15.65 0.11
C GLU A 273 18.06 -15.62 -0.57
N ALA A 274 16.98 -15.80 0.18
CA ALA A 274 15.60 -15.82 -0.33
C ALA A 274 14.87 -14.47 -0.18
N SER A 275 15.49 -13.45 0.44
CA SER A 275 14.84 -12.20 0.76
C SER A 275 14.54 -11.36 -0.48
N TRP A 276 13.26 -10.94 -0.63
CA TRP A 276 12.86 -9.97 -1.65
C TRP A 276 13.44 -8.59 -1.34
N PRO A 277 14.09 -7.91 -2.30
CA PRO A 277 14.80 -6.65 -2.01
C PRO A 277 13.91 -5.46 -1.63
N ILE A 278 12.66 -5.43 -2.06
CA ILE A 278 11.76 -4.28 -1.84
C ILE A 278 10.54 -4.74 -1.04
N THR A 279 10.82 -5.40 0.09
CA THR A 279 9.77 -5.76 1.06
C THR A 279 9.36 -4.53 1.85
N ALA A 280 8.06 -4.37 2.04
CA ALA A 280 7.45 -3.21 2.67
C ALA A 280 6.41 -3.63 3.71
N THR A 281 6.29 -2.82 4.77
CA THR A 281 5.23 -2.95 5.77
C THR A 281 4.21 -1.84 5.57
N ASN A 282 2.94 -2.17 5.67
CA ASN A 282 1.89 -1.17 5.82
C ASN A 282 1.68 -0.86 7.30
N PHE A 283 1.62 0.42 7.65
CA PHE A 283 1.41 0.92 8.99
C PHE A 283 0.06 1.61 9.11
N ILE A 284 -0.59 1.39 10.23
CA ILE A 284 -1.82 2.09 10.63
C ILE A 284 -1.46 3.19 11.62
N LEU A 285 -2.08 4.33 11.43
CA LEU A 285 -1.91 5.53 12.24
C LEU A 285 -3.24 5.84 12.93
N VAL A 286 -3.23 6.01 14.24
CA VAL A 286 -4.40 6.40 15.04
C VAL A 286 -4.02 7.48 16.03
N HIS A 287 -4.98 8.31 16.45
CA HIS A 287 -4.73 9.24 17.54
C HIS A 287 -4.65 8.51 18.89
N LYS A 288 -3.65 8.84 19.73
CA LYS A 288 -3.53 8.32 21.11
C LYS A 288 -4.71 8.79 21.98
N GLN A 289 -5.17 10.02 21.74
CA GLN A 289 -6.32 10.66 22.41
C GLN A 289 -7.25 11.22 21.31
N PRO A 290 -8.12 10.38 20.73
CA PRO A 290 -8.97 10.79 19.62
C PRO A 290 -10.12 11.68 20.08
N LYS A 291 -10.55 12.63 19.19
CA LYS A 291 -11.79 13.38 19.38
C LYS A 291 -13.02 12.49 19.23
N ASN A 292 -12.99 11.59 18.23
CA ASN A 292 -14.03 10.57 18.03
C ASN A 292 -13.57 9.26 18.70
N VAL A 293 -13.84 9.12 20.00
CA VAL A 293 -13.46 7.95 20.78
C VAL A 293 -14.15 6.66 20.26
N ALA A 294 -15.40 6.75 19.85
CA ALA A 294 -16.16 5.60 19.35
C ALA A 294 -15.57 5.10 18.01
N GLY A 295 -15.27 5.99 17.07
CA GLY A 295 -14.63 5.64 15.80
C GLY A 295 -13.25 5.04 15.98
N ALA A 296 -12.41 5.63 16.83
CA ALA A 296 -11.07 5.12 17.12
C ALA A 296 -11.11 3.72 17.80
N ARG A 297 -12.04 3.49 18.72
CA ARG A 297 -12.27 2.18 19.33
C ARG A 297 -12.70 1.16 18.29
N ASN A 298 -13.64 1.50 17.43
CA ASN A 298 -14.07 0.63 16.34
C ASN A 298 -12.94 0.33 15.35
N ALA A 299 -12.07 1.31 15.03
CA ALA A 299 -10.89 1.09 14.19
C ALA A 299 -9.91 0.11 14.86
N ARG A 300 -9.60 0.27 16.16
CA ARG A 300 -8.77 -0.69 16.90
C ARG A 300 -9.40 -2.09 16.91
N ASP A 301 -10.69 -2.19 17.16
CA ASP A 301 -11.41 -3.47 17.20
C ASP A 301 -11.40 -4.15 15.82
N PHE A 302 -11.47 -3.38 14.73
CA PHE A 302 -11.29 -3.88 13.36
C PHE A 302 -9.89 -4.50 13.17
N PHE A 303 -8.81 -3.81 13.54
CA PHE A 303 -7.45 -4.37 13.39
C PHE A 303 -7.20 -5.55 14.36
N LYS A 304 -7.79 -5.53 15.54
CA LYS A 304 -7.77 -6.72 16.41
C LYS A 304 -8.46 -7.92 15.77
N TRP A 305 -9.60 -7.71 15.10
CA TRP A 305 -10.27 -8.76 14.33
C TRP A 305 -9.41 -9.22 13.14
N VAL A 306 -8.78 -8.29 12.42
CA VAL A 306 -7.86 -8.60 11.30
C VAL A 306 -6.73 -9.53 11.76
N TYR A 307 -6.09 -9.25 12.89
CA TYR A 307 -5.00 -10.10 13.39
C TYR A 307 -5.48 -11.48 13.85
N ALA A 308 -6.71 -11.61 14.28
CA ALA A 308 -7.27 -12.90 14.70
C ALA A 308 -7.86 -13.73 13.55
N ASN A 309 -8.26 -13.11 12.42
CA ASN A 309 -9.07 -13.77 11.40
C ASN A 309 -8.62 -13.45 9.96
N GLY A 310 -7.71 -12.51 9.75
CA GLY A 310 -7.39 -11.95 8.43
C GLY A 310 -6.21 -12.61 7.70
N ASP A 311 -5.58 -13.61 8.28
CA ASP A 311 -4.38 -14.25 7.73
C ASP A 311 -4.63 -14.94 6.39
N ALA A 312 -5.73 -15.68 6.28
CA ALA A 312 -6.06 -16.40 5.05
C ALA A 312 -6.28 -15.44 3.87
N GLN A 313 -6.96 -14.32 4.11
CA GLN A 313 -7.20 -13.29 3.11
C GLN A 313 -5.90 -12.59 2.68
N ALA A 314 -4.97 -12.36 3.63
CA ALA A 314 -3.67 -11.80 3.33
C ALA A 314 -2.87 -12.73 2.42
N ARG A 315 -2.75 -14.02 2.78
CA ARG A 315 -2.03 -15.03 1.98
C ARG A 315 -2.62 -15.24 0.60
N GLU A 316 -3.96 -15.24 0.46
CA GLU A 316 -4.63 -15.36 -0.84
C GLU A 316 -4.24 -14.25 -1.82
N LEU A 317 -3.77 -13.11 -1.31
CA LEU A 317 -3.34 -11.94 -2.08
C LEU A 317 -1.82 -11.73 -2.05
N ASP A 318 -1.05 -12.76 -1.67
CA ASP A 318 0.42 -12.74 -1.57
C ASP A 318 0.98 -11.72 -0.58
N TYR A 319 0.19 -11.33 0.44
CA TYR A 319 0.71 -10.61 1.61
C TYR A 319 1.14 -11.58 2.71
N VAL A 320 2.08 -11.14 3.52
CA VAL A 320 2.55 -11.86 4.71
C VAL A 320 1.80 -11.34 5.93
N PRO A 321 0.99 -12.16 6.61
CA PRO A 321 0.42 -11.83 7.92
C PRO A 321 1.52 -11.56 8.94
N LEU A 322 1.19 -10.79 9.97
CA LEU A 322 2.14 -10.52 11.05
C LEU A 322 2.27 -11.74 11.96
N PRO A 323 3.48 -12.11 12.42
CA PRO A 323 3.65 -13.20 13.35
C PRO A 323 3.00 -12.88 14.72
N ASP A 324 2.50 -13.89 15.41
CA ASP A 324 1.83 -13.77 16.73
C ASP A 324 2.65 -12.98 17.75
N THR A 325 3.99 -13.13 17.71
CA THR A 325 4.88 -12.40 18.62
C THR A 325 4.82 -10.88 18.38
N LEU A 326 4.71 -10.46 17.11
CA LEU A 326 4.55 -9.05 16.76
C LEU A 326 3.15 -8.54 17.10
N VAL A 327 2.11 -9.34 16.85
CA VAL A 327 0.73 -9.00 17.23
C VAL A 327 0.63 -8.75 18.75
N LYS A 328 1.22 -9.61 19.57
CA LYS A 328 1.27 -9.39 21.04
C LYS A 328 2.01 -8.11 21.43
N GLN A 329 3.09 -7.74 20.72
CA GLN A 329 3.77 -6.47 20.94
C GLN A 329 2.88 -5.27 20.58
N ILE A 330 2.11 -5.38 19.48
CA ILE A 330 1.15 -4.34 19.06
C ILE A 330 0.04 -4.18 20.11
N GLU A 331 -0.53 -5.27 20.61
CA GLU A 331 -1.56 -5.22 21.65
C GLU A 331 -1.05 -4.61 22.96
N ALA A 332 0.18 -4.95 23.35
CA ALA A 332 0.83 -4.33 24.51
C ALA A 332 1.10 -2.82 24.28
N TYR A 333 1.52 -2.45 23.07
CA TYR A 333 1.69 -1.05 22.69
C TYR A 333 0.37 -0.27 22.74
N TRP A 334 -0.75 -0.85 22.27
CA TRP A 334 -2.07 -0.23 22.37
C TRP A 334 -2.47 0.02 23.83
N ALA A 335 -2.29 -0.99 24.70
CA ALA A 335 -2.62 -0.86 26.13
C ALA A 335 -1.84 0.27 26.82
N GLN A 336 -0.62 0.56 26.37
CA GLN A 336 0.23 1.60 26.92
C GLN A 336 -0.02 3.00 26.32
N ASN A 337 -0.43 3.07 25.05
CA ASN A 337 -0.43 4.31 24.27
C ASN A 337 -1.82 4.83 23.90
N LEU A 338 -2.86 3.98 23.91
CA LEU A 338 -4.21 4.37 23.52
C LEU A 338 -5.09 4.52 24.78
N THR A 339 -5.78 5.65 24.88
CA THR A 339 -6.61 5.97 26.06
C THR A 339 -8.08 5.57 25.92
N PHE A 340 -8.41 4.65 24.97
CA PHE A 340 -9.79 4.29 24.63
C PHE A 340 -10.00 2.78 24.45
#